data_b3cc27ae61aff181b073fa70f68e1b10
#
_entry.id   b3cc27ae61aff181b073fa70f68e1b10
#
_cell.length_a   1.000
_cell.length_b   1.000
_cell.length_c   1.000
_cell.angle_alpha   90.00
_cell.angle_beta   90.00
_cell.angle_gamma   90.00
#
_symmetry.space_group_name_H-M   'P 1'
#
loop_
_entity.id
_entity.type
_entity.pdbx_description
1 polymer ?
#
loop_
_entity_poly.entity_id
_entity_poly.type
_entity_poly.pdbx_seq_one_letter_code
_entity_poly.pdbx_strand_id
1 'polypeptide(L)'
;VLFLRSNRGVTLTPEGETLYARIASAAVQIQDAEAELSASATLEHGAISISATETALNICLSERLQAFHAQYPGIRLRLSNHSTPQAIQAVKNGEVDFAVVTTPAEPGGELKMVELMPFNEILVGGQTFAPLAGRTLSLRELTAYPLIMLGSESMSRTFYRQFFLENRAELKPDIEAATTDQMLTLVRSELGLAFVPEPMARGNLARGRIVQLDLREHIPPRSVCLVYDHHRPLNTAAREFRLRLLNTAKK
;
A
#
# COMPACT_ATOMS: atom_id res chain seq x y z
N VAL A 1 33.33 0.72 13.47
CA VAL A 1 32.33 0.55 14.56
C VAL A 1 30.96 0.50 13.90
N LEU A 2 30.17 -0.54 14.19
CA LEU A 2 28.85 -0.74 13.54
C LEU A 2 27.69 -0.23 14.41
N PHE A 3 27.94 -0.05 15.71
CA PHE A 3 26.92 0.34 16.68
C PHE A 3 27.40 1.50 17.53
N LEU A 4 26.50 2.44 17.80
CA LEU A 4 26.66 3.51 18.81
C LEU A 4 25.86 3.13 20.05
N ARG A 5 26.54 3.04 21.21
CA ARG A 5 25.89 2.85 22.50
C ARG A 5 25.63 4.20 23.16
N SER A 6 24.42 4.38 23.66
CA SER A 6 24.02 5.53 24.45
C SER A 6 23.25 5.07 25.70
N ASN A 7 23.00 5.96 26.62
CA ASN A 7 22.14 5.69 27.80
C ASN A 7 20.66 5.40 27.40
N ARG A 8 20.30 5.59 26.14
CA ARG A 8 18.95 5.35 25.60
C ARG A 8 18.86 4.10 24.73
N GLY A 9 19.96 3.32 24.58
CA GLY A 9 19.98 2.11 23.76
C GLY A 9 21.15 2.06 22.78
N VAL A 10 20.99 1.19 21.79
CA VAL A 10 21.98 0.96 20.72
C VAL A 10 21.38 1.39 19.39
N THR A 11 22.12 2.20 18.63
CA THR A 11 21.77 2.61 17.26
C THR A 11 22.86 2.18 16.28
N LEU A 12 22.52 2.01 15.01
CA LEU A 12 23.49 1.72 13.95
C LEU A 12 24.28 2.98 13.57
N THR A 13 25.52 2.79 13.15
CA THR A 13 26.27 3.81 12.39
C THR A 13 25.89 3.76 10.92
N PRO A 14 26.25 4.73 10.05
CA PRO A 14 26.03 4.64 8.61
C PRO A 14 26.63 3.38 7.96
N GLU A 15 27.80 2.95 8.42
CA GLU A 15 28.42 1.69 8.01
C GLU A 15 27.63 0.49 8.55
N GLY A 16 27.07 0.61 9.76
CA GLY A 16 26.19 -0.37 10.38
C GLY A 16 24.89 -0.54 9.61
N GLU A 17 24.28 0.54 9.16
CA GLU A 17 23.06 0.52 8.31
C GLU A 17 23.33 -0.14 6.97
N THR A 18 24.46 0.20 6.32
CA THR A 18 24.86 -0.41 5.04
C THR A 18 25.09 -1.91 5.18
N LEU A 19 25.75 -2.36 6.25
CA LEU A 19 26.00 -3.75 6.52
C LEU A 19 24.69 -4.49 6.90
N TYR A 20 23.87 -3.86 7.73
CA TYR A 20 22.57 -4.42 8.15
C TYR A 20 21.66 -4.70 6.96
N ALA A 21 21.53 -3.74 6.02
CA ALA A 21 20.73 -3.93 4.81
C ALA A 21 21.17 -5.16 4.00
N ARG A 22 22.47 -5.45 3.95
CA ARG A 22 23.01 -6.63 3.23
C ARG A 22 22.87 -7.93 4.03
N ILE A 23 23.09 -7.88 5.35
CA ILE A 23 23.02 -9.08 6.21
C ILE A 23 21.57 -9.47 6.49
N ALA A 24 20.65 -8.50 6.67
CA ALA A 24 19.24 -8.79 6.91
C ALA A 24 18.64 -9.64 5.78
N SER A 25 18.95 -9.29 4.52
CA SER A 25 18.56 -10.08 3.36
C SER A 25 19.14 -11.51 3.40
N ALA A 26 20.42 -11.65 3.71
CA ALA A 26 21.07 -12.96 3.78
C ALA A 26 20.52 -13.81 4.94
N ALA A 27 20.23 -13.21 6.08
CA ALA A 27 19.65 -13.91 7.23
C ALA A 27 18.23 -14.44 6.94
N VAL A 28 17.40 -13.65 6.24
CA VAL A 28 16.08 -14.10 5.78
C VAL A 28 16.22 -15.27 4.81
N GLN A 29 17.17 -15.22 3.87
CA GLN A 29 17.41 -16.30 2.91
C GLN A 29 17.88 -17.60 3.60
N ILE A 30 18.72 -17.49 4.61
CA ILE A 30 19.17 -18.67 5.39
C ILE A 30 17.99 -19.28 6.17
N GLN A 31 17.19 -18.45 6.82
CA GLN A 31 16.00 -18.92 7.55
C GLN A 31 14.97 -19.57 6.62
N ASP A 32 14.77 -19.01 5.43
CA ASP A 32 13.86 -19.57 4.43
C ASP A 32 14.39 -20.89 3.88
N ALA A 33 15.70 -21.02 3.62
CA ALA A 33 16.33 -22.26 3.20
C ALA A 33 16.27 -23.36 4.29
N GLU A 34 16.47 -23.01 5.56
CA GLU A 34 16.29 -23.92 6.69
C GLU A 34 14.83 -24.39 6.83
N ALA A 35 13.86 -23.47 6.62
CA ALA A 35 12.45 -23.81 6.63
C ALA A 35 12.06 -24.69 5.43
N GLU A 36 12.64 -24.48 4.25
CA GLU A 36 12.42 -25.32 3.06
C GLU A 36 13.01 -26.74 3.23
N LEU A 37 14.16 -26.85 3.84
CA LEU A 37 14.81 -28.14 4.14
C LEU A 37 14.07 -28.93 5.23
N SER A 38 13.46 -28.25 6.17
CA SER A 38 12.69 -28.86 7.26
C SER A 38 11.22 -29.12 6.90
N ALA A 39 10.68 -28.43 5.91
CA ALA A 39 9.35 -28.67 5.37
C ALA A 39 9.47 -29.60 4.15
N SER A 40 9.25 -30.88 4.32
CA SER A 40 8.87 -31.74 3.20
C SER A 40 7.79 -31.06 2.36
N ALA A 41 7.66 -31.39 1.08
CA ALA A 41 6.87 -30.76 0.00
C ALA A 41 5.38 -30.44 0.29
N THR A 42 4.93 -30.49 1.51
CA THR A 42 3.58 -30.19 1.98
C THR A 42 3.53 -28.74 2.47
N LEU A 43 2.51 -27.99 2.07
CA LEU A 43 2.21 -26.61 2.52
C LEU A 43 1.76 -26.57 4.01
N GLU A 44 2.33 -27.41 4.87
CA GLU A 44 2.00 -27.49 6.29
C GLU A 44 2.76 -26.48 7.13
N HIS A 45 3.97 -26.12 6.70
CA HIS A 45 4.83 -25.16 7.38
C HIS A 45 5.56 -24.27 6.37
N GLY A 46 6.00 -23.11 6.81
CA GLY A 46 6.73 -22.14 6.00
C GLY A 46 6.42 -20.71 6.39
N ALA A 47 6.97 -19.76 5.64
CA ALA A 47 6.69 -18.36 5.84
C ALA A 47 6.53 -17.65 4.48
N ILE A 48 5.70 -16.62 4.45
CA ILE A 48 5.56 -15.69 3.32
C ILE A 48 5.83 -14.29 3.83
N SER A 49 6.73 -13.56 3.17
CA SER A 49 7.07 -12.17 3.49
C SER A 49 6.49 -11.25 2.42
N ILE A 50 5.61 -10.35 2.80
CA ILE A 50 4.92 -9.45 1.87
C ILE A 50 5.10 -8.02 2.35
N SER A 51 5.54 -7.14 1.46
CA SER A 51 5.46 -5.71 1.66
C SER A 51 4.22 -5.17 0.94
N ALA A 52 3.39 -4.39 1.62
CA ALA A 52 2.18 -3.85 1.02
C ALA A 52 1.96 -2.39 1.40
N THR A 53 1.37 -1.61 0.47
CA THR A 53 0.75 -0.34 0.88
C THR A 53 -0.53 -0.63 1.65
N GLU A 54 -0.90 0.25 2.59
CA GLU A 54 -2.14 0.11 3.37
C GLU A 54 -3.37 -0.07 2.46
N THR A 55 -3.47 0.74 1.40
CA THR A 55 -4.56 0.61 0.43
C THR A 55 -4.60 -0.77 -0.22
N ALA A 56 -3.45 -1.28 -0.69
CA ALA A 56 -3.38 -2.60 -1.31
C ALA A 56 -3.72 -3.73 -0.33
N LEU A 57 -3.32 -3.60 0.93
CA LEU A 57 -3.70 -4.53 1.99
C LEU A 57 -5.22 -4.55 2.17
N ASN A 58 -5.84 -3.38 2.34
CA ASN A 58 -7.26 -3.26 2.65
C ASN A 58 -8.17 -3.70 1.51
N ILE A 59 -7.87 -3.29 0.26
CA ILE A 59 -8.80 -3.51 -0.87
C ILE A 59 -8.51 -4.79 -1.66
N CYS A 60 -7.35 -5.42 -1.46
CA CYS A 60 -6.93 -6.57 -2.27
C CYS A 60 -6.46 -7.75 -1.45
N LEU A 61 -5.52 -7.54 -0.51
CA LEU A 61 -4.81 -8.65 0.13
C LEU A 61 -5.58 -9.28 1.29
N SER A 62 -6.32 -8.52 2.09
CA SER A 62 -6.91 -8.99 3.35
C SER A 62 -7.78 -10.24 3.17
N GLU A 63 -8.72 -10.22 2.23
CA GLU A 63 -9.60 -11.36 1.94
C GLU A 63 -8.81 -12.56 1.37
N ARG A 64 -7.82 -12.30 0.52
CA ARG A 64 -6.98 -13.34 -0.08
C ARG A 64 -6.07 -14.01 0.94
N LEU A 65 -5.52 -13.24 1.87
CA LEU A 65 -4.73 -13.74 3.00
C LEU A 65 -5.60 -14.56 3.94
N GLN A 66 -6.81 -14.11 4.23
CA GLN A 66 -7.78 -14.86 5.06
C GLN A 66 -8.07 -16.23 4.43
N ALA A 67 -8.43 -16.27 3.16
CA ALA A 67 -8.70 -17.51 2.44
C ALA A 67 -7.49 -18.44 2.38
N PHE A 68 -6.30 -17.89 2.18
CA PHE A 68 -5.07 -18.65 2.14
C PHE A 68 -4.72 -19.23 3.51
N HIS A 69 -4.78 -18.42 4.56
CA HIS A 69 -4.47 -18.85 5.92
C HIS A 69 -5.48 -19.87 6.46
N ALA A 70 -6.75 -19.74 6.09
CA ALA A 70 -7.75 -20.75 6.43
C ALA A 70 -7.43 -22.13 5.84
N GLN A 71 -6.85 -22.17 4.64
CA GLN A 71 -6.44 -23.42 3.98
C GLN A 71 -5.09 -23.95 4.47
N TYR A 72 -4.18 -23.06 4.84
CA TYR A 72 -2.80 -23.36 5.24
C TYR A 72 -2.45 -22.69 6.57
N PRO A 73 -3.06 -23.11 7.69
CA PRO A 73 -2.91 -22.44 8.98
C PRO A 73 -1.49 -22.52 9.57
N GLY A 74 -0.68 -23.49 9.13
CA GLY A 74 0.70 -23.64 9.55
C GLY A 74 1.68 -22.67 8.85
N ILE A 75 1.23 -21.94 7.81
CA ILE A 75 2.07 -20.96 7.11
C ILE A 75 2.07 -19.64 7.85
N ARG A 76 3.28 -19.18 8.22
CA ARG A 76 3.48 -17.88 8.87
C ARG A 76 3.40 -16.74 7.84
N LEU A 77 2.59 -15.74 8.09
CA LEU A 77 2.48 -14.54 7.27
C LEU A 77 3.25 -13.39 7.93
N ARG A 78 4.23 -12.83 7.22
CA ARG A 78 4.97 -11.63 7.61
C ARG A 78 4.54 -10.48 6.70
N LEU A 79 3.89 -9.47 7.26
CA LEU A 79 3.39 -8.31 6.53
C LEU A 79 4.10 -7.06 7.02
N SER A 80 4.64 -6.28 6.09
CA SER A 80 5.17 -4.95 6.37
C SER A 80 4.38 -3.89 5.61
N ASN A 81 4.07 -2.79 6.30
CA ASN A 81 3.42 -1.63 5.68
C ASN A 81 4.49 -0.64 5.22
N HIS A 82 4.55 -0.39 3.92
CA HIS A 82 5.52 0.51 3.29
C HIS A 82 4.85 1.38 2.23
N SER A 83 5.45 2.54 1.94
CA SER A 83 5.11 3.29 0.73
C SER A 83 5.49 2.49 -0.53
N THR A 84 4.89 2.82 -1.68
CA THR A 84 5.18 2.11 -2.94
C THR A 84 6.68 2.05 -3.26
N PRO A 85 7.48 3.13 -3.17
CA PRO A 85 8.92 3.04 -3.42
C PRO A 85 9.66 2.14 -2.42
N GLN A 86 9.31 2.21 -1.13
CA GLN A 86 9.92 1.38 -0.09
C GLN A 86 9.59 -0.10 -0.28
N ALA A 87 8.34 -0.42 -0.64
CA ALA A 87 7.91 -1.79 -0.91
C ALA A 87 8.66 -2.39 -2.12
N ILE A 88 8.83 -1.61 -3.18
CA ILE A 88 9.61 -2.00 -4.37
C ILE A 88 11.08 -2.22 -3.98
N GLN A 89 11.65 -1.35 -3.15
CA GLN A 89 13.04 -1.48 -2.69
C GLN A 89 13.23 -2.73 -1.83
N ALA A 90 12.27 -3.07 -0.97
CA ALA A 90 12.30 -4.29 -0.16
C ALA A 90 12.34 -5.55 -1.03
N VAL A 91 11.62 -5.57 -2.18
CA VAL A 91 11.73 -6.67 -3.15
C VAL A 91 13.11 -6.71 -3.79
N LYS A 92 13.66 -5.58 -4.22
CA LYS A 92 15.01 -5.50 -4.81
C LYS A 92 16.08 -6.00 -3.86
N ASN A 93 16.00 -5.60 -2.60
CA ASN A 93 16.93 -6.04 -1.56
C ASN A 93 16.73 -7.51 -1.15
N GLY A 94 15.60 -8.10 -1.55
CA GLY A 94 15.26 -9.46 -1.14
C GLY A 94 14.81 -9.62 0.30
N GLU A 95 14.35 -8.56 0.91
CA GLU A 95 13.82 -8.56 2.28
C GLU A 95 12.42 -9.18 2.35
N VAL A 96 11.70 -9.20 1.21
CA VAL A 96 10.37 -9.79 1.06
C VAL A 96 10.29 -10.62 -0.22
N ASP A 97 9.36 -11.58 -0.24
CA ASP A 97 9.10 -12.43 -1.41
C ASP A 97 8.50 -11.64 -2.58
N PHE A 98 7.61 -10.71 -2.27
CA PHE A 98 6.99 -9.80 -3.23
C PHE A 98 6.32 -8.61 -2.53
N ALA A 99 5.98 -7.61 -3.32
CA ALA A 99 5.23 -6.45 -2.85
C ALA A 99 3.87 -6.36 -3.54
N VAL A 100 2.88 -5.79 -2.82
CA VAL A 100 1.57 -5.43 -3.39
C VAL A 100 1.34 -3.95 -3.13
N VAL A 101 1.32 -3.20 -4.21
CA VAL A 101 1.36 -1.73 -4.19
C VAL A 101 0.24 -1.14 -5.05
N THR A 102 0.04 0.17 -4.94
CA THR A 102 -0.90 0.89 -5.81
C THR A 102 -0.16 1.74 -6.82
N THR A 103 -0.73 1.91 -8.01
CA THR A 103 -0.20 2.84 -9.02
C THR A 103 -0.33 4.30 -8.55
N PRO A 104 0.54 5.23 -8.98
CA PRO A 104 1.69 4.97 -9.86
C PRO A 104 2.78 4.17 -9.15
N ALA A 105 3.44 3.28 -9.89
CA ALA A 105 4.53 2.45 -9.40
C ALA A 105 5.54 2.20 -10.54
N GLU A 106 6.82 2.36 -10.25
CA GLU A 106 7.91 2.22 -11.22
C GLU A 106 8.97 1.24 -10.67
N PRO A 107 8.76 -0.06 -10.83
CA PRO A 107 9.65 -1.07 -10.24
C PRO A 107 11.04 -1.13 -10.89
N GLY A 108 11.18 -0.64 -12.14
CA GLY A 108 12.40 -0.79 -12.93
C GLY A 108 12.49 -2.14 -13.65
N GLY A 109 13.44 -2.28 -14.59
CA GLY A 109 13.48 -3.40 -15.54
C GLY A 109 13.78 -4.79 -14.97
N GLU A 110 14.30 -4.87 -13.75
CA GLU A 110 14.65 -6.14 -13.10
C GLU A 110 13.45 -6.82 -12.41
N LEU A 111 12.41 -6.06 -12.10
CA LEU A 111 11.22 -6.56 -11.43
C LEU A 111 10.06 -6.67 -12.40
N LYS A 112 9.22 -7.67 -12.21
CA LYS A 112 7.93 -7.78 -12.88
C LYS A 112 6.84 -7.10 -12.06
N MET A 113 6.00 -6.36 -12.76
CA MET A 113 4.77 -5.79 -12.21
C MET A 113 3.57 -6.35 -12.98
N VAL A 114 2.57 -6.81 -12.24
CA VAL A 114 1.33 -7.36 -12.79
C VAL A 114 0.16 -6.68 -12.08
N GLU A 115 -0.76 -6.14 -12.85
CA GLU A 115 -2.00 -5.59 -12.34
C GLU A 115 -2.89 -6.71 -11.78
N LEU A 116 -3.39 -6.53 -10.54
CA LEU A 116 -4.27 -7.47 -9.86
C LEU A 116 -5.74 -7.04 -9.97
N MET A 117 -6.01 -5.76 -9.77
CA MET A 117 -7.35 -5.19 -9.88
C MET A 117 -7.31 -3.66 -9.99
N PRO A 118 -8.21 -3.07 -10.79
CA PRO A 118 -8.42 -1.62 -10.79
C PRO A 118 -9.26 -1.19 -9.58
N PHE A 119 -9.17 0.09 -9.23
CA PHE A 119 -10.06 0.74 -8.27
C PHE A 119 -10.23 2.22 -8.61
N ASN A 120 -11.36 2.78 -8.20
CA ASN A 120 -11.66 4.20 -8.37
C ASN A 120 -11.29 4.96 -7.09
N GLU A 121 -10.93 6.22 -7.28
CA GLU A 121 -10.81 7.21 -6.22
C GLU A 121 -12.05 8.10 -6.23
N ILE A 122 -12.51 8.51 -5.05
CA ILE A 122 -13.65 9.41 -4.88
C ILE A 122 -13.28 10.56 -3.96
N LEU A 123 -13.95 11.70 -4.13
CA LEU A 123 -13.88 12.82 -3.21
C LEU A 123 -14.95 12.62 -2.12
N VAL A 124 -14.54 12.77 -0.86
CA VAL A 124 -15.42 12.61 0.30
C VAL A 124 -15.26 13.76 1.28
N GLY A 125 -16.32 14.04 2.04
CA GLY A 125 -16.33 14.98 3.16
C GLY A 125 -17.11 14.42 4.33
N GLY A 126 -16.96 15.03 5.50
CA GLY A 126 -17.81 14.74 6.66
C GLY A 126 -19.22 15.30 6.46
N GLN A 127 -20.11 15.10 7.43
CA GLN A 127 -21.52 15.50 7.33
C GLN A 127 -21.73 17.02 7.22
N THR A 128 -20.81 17.84 7.74
CA THR A 128 -20.82 19.32 7.55
C THR A 128 -20.74 19.69 6.07
N PHE A 129 -20.15 18.85 5.23
CA PHE A 129 -20.04 19.05 3.78
C PHE A 129 -21.22 18.43 2.99
N ALA A 130 -22.20 17.82 3.64
CA ALA A 130 -23.38 17.25 2.98
C ALA A 130 -24.14 18.23 2.04
N PRO A 131 -24.23 19.53 2.32
CA PRO A 131 -24.83 20.49 1.39
C PRO A 131 -24.11 20.56 0.02
N LEU A 132 -22.85 20.11 -0.08
CA LEU A 132 -22.10 20.07 -1.32
C LEU A 132 -22.42 18.84 -2.18
N ALA A 133 -22.98 17.78 -1.61
CA ALA A 133 -23.28 16.53 -2.32
C ALA A 133 -24.39 16.70 -3.41
N GLY A 134 -25.14 17.80 -3.37
CA GLY A 134 -26.17 18.11 -4.39
C GLY A 134 -25.64 18.87 -5.61
N ARG A 135 -24.33 19.10 -5.71
CA ARG A 135 -23.72 19.85 -6.83
C ARG A 135 -22.40 19.24 -7.25
N THR A 136 -22.04 19.42 -8.51
CA THR A 136 -20.75 19.00 -9.06
C THR A 136 -19.72 20.10 -8.78
N LEU A 137 -18.67 19.78 -8.03
CA LEU A 137 -17.56 20.68 -7.73
C LEU A 137 -16.49 20.60 -8.84
N SER A 138 -15.72 21.65 -8.99
CA SER A 138 -14.47 21.61 -9.77
C SER A 138 -13.25 21.60 -8.86
N LEU A 139 -12.11 21.12 -9.35
CA LEU A 139 -10.85 21.13 -8.58
C LEU A 139 -10.47 22.53 -8.09
N ARG A 140 -10.81 23.57 -8.85
CA ARG A 140 -10.56 24.97 -8.44
C ARG A 140 -11.41 25.40 -7.24
N GLU A 141 -12.63 24.92 -7.15
CA GLU A 141 -13.52 25.23 -6.02
C GLU A 141 -13.05 24.56 -4.73
N LEU A 142 -12.27 23.46 -4.82
CA LEU A 142 -11.74 22.77 -3.64
C LEU A 142 -10.80 23.64 -2.83
N THR A 143 -10.19 24.68 -3.41
CA THR A 143 -9.34 25.63 -2.68
C THR A 143 -10.09 26.44 -1.60
N ALA A 144 -11.42 26.44 -1.64
CA ALA A 144 -12.26 27.08 -0.63
C ALA A 144 -12.52 26.19 0.60
N TYR A 145 -12.05 24.94 0.59
CA TYR A 145 -12.28 23.96 1.65
C TYR A 145 -10.98 23.36 2.12
N PRO A 146 -10.83 23.05 3.42
CA PRO A 146 -9.66 22.32 3.90
C PRO A 146 -9.52 20.98 3.18
N LEU A 147 -8.32 20.70 2.66
CA LEU A 147 -8.01 19.47 1.94
C LEU A 147 -7.05 18.59 2.75
N ILE A 148 -7.46 17.34 2.97
CA ILE A 148 -6.70 16.32 3.68
C ILE A 148 -6.05 15.41 2.65
N MET A 149 -4.73 15.22 2.72
CA MET A 149 -3.98 14.41 1.77
C MET A 149 -2.95 13.54 2.49
N LEU A 150 -2.44 12.52 1.79
CA LEU A 150 -1.26 11.80 2.25
C LEU A 150 -0.02 12.69 2.16
N GLY A 151 0.98 12.40 2.98
CA GLY A 151 2.27 13.11 2.99
C GLY A 151 2.95 13.15 1.62
N SER A 152 3.85 14.12 1.44
CA SER A 152 4.53 14.41 0.17
C SER A 152 5.28 13.23 -0.43
N GLU A 153 5.77 12.33 0.40
CA GLU A 153 6.54 11.13 0.02
C GLU A 153 5.68 9.99 -0.56
N SER A 154 4.35 10.11 -0.50
CA SER A 154 3.48 9.06 -1.02
C SER A 154 3.29 9.18 -2.53
N MET A 155 3.28 8.04 -3.22
CA MET A 155 2.97 8.01 -4.67
C MET A 155 1.54 8.45 -4.97
N SER A 156 0.61 8.31 -4.02
CA SER A 156 -0.74 8.87 -4.14
C SER A 156 -0.71 10.40 -4.17
N ARG A 157 0.16 11.04 -3.38
CA ARG A 157 0.35 12.49 -3.45
C ARG A 157 0.93 12.92 -4.81
N THR A 158 1.87 12.17 -5.35
CA THR A 158 2.42 12.41 -6.70
C THR A 158 1.33 12.26 -7.76
N PHE A 159 0.47 11.24 -7.66
CA PHE A 159 -0.67 11.04 -8.54
C PHE A 159 -1.62 12.25 -8.52
N TYR A 160 -2.04 12.72 -7.36
CA TYR A 160 -2.94 13.86 -7.26
C TYR A 160 -2.29 15.17 -7.69
N ARG A 161 -1.00 15.37 -7.41
CA ARG A 161 -0.28 16.54 -7.91
C ARG A 161 -0.31 16.60 -9.44
N GLN A 162 -0.10 15.48 -10.09
CA GLN A 162 -0.18 15.38 -11.54
C GLN A 162 -1.61 15.64 -12.04
N PHE A 163 -2.60 15.02 -11.42
CA PHE A 163 -4.02 15.19 -11.75
C PHE A 163 -4.47 16.65 -11.65
N PHE A 164 -4.09 17.35 -10.59
CA PHE A 164 -4.40 18.78 -10.44
C PHE A 164 -3.68 19.63 -11.49
N LEU A 165 -2.41 19.35 -11.76
CA LEU A 165 -1.62 20.07 -12.77
C LEU A 165 -2.23 19.94 -14.17
N GLU A 166 -2.61 18.74 -14.59
CA GLU A 166 -3.25 18.48 -15.87
C GLU A 166 -4.58 19.23 -16.05
N ASN A 167 -5.29 19.43 -14.95
CA ASN A 167 -6.54 20.19 -14.91
C ASN A 167 -6.35 21.70 -14.60
N ARG A 168 -5.10 22.19 -14.64
CA ARG A 168 -4.75 23.61 -14.37
C ARG A 168 -5.27 24.10 -13.02
N ALA A 169 -5.25 23.25 -12.01
CA ALA A 169 -5.60 23.54 -10.63
C ALA A 169 -4.36 23.39 -9.74
N GLU A 170 -4.37 24.09 -8.61
CA GLU A 170 -3.30 24.01 -7.62
C GLU A 170 -3.69 23.05 -6.50
N LEU A 171 -2.81 22.12 -6.17
CA LEU A 171 -3.00 21.21 -5.03
C LEU A 171 -2.34 21.82 -3.78
N LYS A 172 -3.16 22.32 -2.88
CA LYS A 172 -2.75 22.88 -1.58
C LYS A 172 -3.44 22.12 -0.44
N PRO A 173 -2.82 21.09 0.13
CA PRO A 173 -3.39 20.46 1.31
C PRO A 173 -3.20 21.33 2.54
N ASP A 174 -4.21 21.32 3.39
CA ASP A 174 -4.18 21.96 4.70
C ASP A 174 -3.76 20.96 5.79
N ILE A 175 -4.05 19.68 5.58
CA ILE A 175 -3.77 18.61 6.55
C ILE A 175 -3.07 17.45 5.83
N GLU A 176 -1.99 16.98 6.43
CA GLU A 176 -1.28 15.80 5.96
C GLU A 176 -1.47 14.61 6.91
N ALA A 177 -1.74 13.44 6.36
CA ALA A 177 -1.91 12.18 7.07
C ALA A 177 -0.92 11.13 6.56
N ALA A 178 -0.54 10.19 7.42
CA ALA A 178 0.38 9.13 7.04
C ALA A 178 -0.32 8.01 6.25
N THR A 179 -1.63 7.76 6.50
CA THR A 179 -2.38 6.65 5.94
C THR A 179 -3.78 7.06 5.49
N THR A 180 -4.39 6.25 4.61
CA THR A 180 -5.77 6.48 4.15
C THR A 180 -6.79 6.31 5.28
N ASP A 181 -6.56 5.40 6.23
CA ASP A 181 -7.43 5.24 7.39
C ASP A 181 -7.38 6.46 8.31
N GLN A 182 -6.21 7.10 8.46
CA GLN A 182 -6.12 8.38 9.14
C GLN A 182 -6.90 9.47 8.39
N MET A 183 -6.77 9.56 7.06
CA MET A 183 -7.54 10.52 6.27
C MET A 183 -9.04 10.33 6.47
N LEU A 184 -9.55 9.08 6.40
CA LEU A 184 -10.96 8.78 6.66
C LEU A 184 -11.40 9.14 8.09
N THR A 185 -10.50 9.00 9.06
CA THR A 185 -10.75 9.41 10.44
C THR A 185 -10.88 10.93 10.54
N LEU A 186 -9.99 11.69 9.91
CA LEU A 186 -10.00 13.14 9.88
C LEU A 186 -11.24 13.69 9.14
N VAL A 187 -11.63 13.05 8.03
CA VAL A 187 -12.88 13.38 7.30
C VAL A 187 -14.11 13.19 8.20
N ARG A 188 -14.20 12.06 8.92
CA ARG A 188 -15.30 11.84 9.88
C ARG A 188 -15.32 12.84 11.04
N SER A 189 -14.17 13.40 11.35
CA SER A 189 -14.02 14.46 12.37
C SER A 189 -14.25 15.86 11.81
N GLU A 190 -14.83 15.98 10.60
CA GLU A 190 -15.23 17.24 9.96
C GLU A 190 -14.06 18.18 9.63
N LEU A 191 -12.84 17.68 9.52
CA LEU A 191 -11.65 18.52 9.34
C LEU A 191 -11.39 18.93 7.90
N GLY A 192 -12.11 18.35 6.92
CA GLY A 192 -11.96 18.72 5.52
C GLY A 192 -12.40 17.65 4.54
N LEU A 193 -12.10 17.89 3.29
CA LEU A 193 -12.34 16.97 2.16
C LEU A 193 -11.11 16.11 1.91
N ALA A 194 -11.33 14.90 1.39
CA ALA A 194 -10.24 14.01 1.01
C ALA A 194 -10.58 13.20 -0.25
N PHE A 195 -9.54 12.88 -1.02
CA PHE A 195 -9.61 11.86 -2.06
C PHE A 195 -9.21 10.51 -1.46
N VAL A 196 -10.06 9.51 -1.62
CA VAL A 196 -9.83 8.18 -1.03
C VAL A 196 -10.27 7.08 -2.00
N PRO A 197 -9.66 5.89 -1.93
CA PRO A 197 -10.15 4.72 -2.67
C PRO A 197 -11.59 4.41 -2.29
N GLU A 198 -12.48 4.34 -3.29
CA GLU A 198 -13.90 4.06 -3.08
C GLU A 198 -14.15 2.82 -2.20
N PRO A 199 -13.44 1.66 -2.39
CA PRO A 199 -13.66 0.50 -1.55
C PRO A 199 -13.41 0.76 -0.05
N MET A 200 -12.46 1.62 0.30
CA MET A 200 -12.16 1.97 1.70
C MET A 200 -13.21 2.92 2.30
N ALA A 201 -13.87 3.72 1.47
CA ALA A 201 -14.91 4.64 1.91
C ALA A 201 -16.27 3.97 2.12
N ARG A 202 -16.57 2.85 1.42
CA ARG A 202 -17.90 2.20 1.37
C ARG A 202 -18.55 2.00 2.73
N GLY A 203 -17.80 1.51 3.72
CA GLY A 203 -18.32 1.26 5.05
C GLY A 203 -18.74 2.53 5.81
N ASN A 204 -18.04 3.64 5.57
CA ASN A 204 -18.38 4.95 6.16
C ASN A 204 -19.54 5.61 5.42
N LEU A 205 -19.59 5.50 4.09
CA LEU A 205 -20.70 5.98 3.25
C LEU A 205 -22.01 5.25 3.62
N ALA A 206 -21.98 3.94 3.67
CA ALA A 206 -23.17 3.13 4.00
C ALA A 206 -23.75 3.44 5.39
N ARG A 207 -22.90 3.87 6.33
CA ARG A 207 -23.32 4.28 7.68
C ARG A 207 -23.67 5.78 7.79
N GLY A 208 -23.62 6.51 6.68
CA GLY A 208 -23.87 7.95 6.67
C GLY A 208 -22.88 8.76 7.53
N ARG A 209 -21.64 8.28 7.70
CA ARG A 209 -20.61 8.97 8.50
C ARG A 209 -19.81 9.98 7.67
N ILE A 210 -19.79 9.80 6.37
CA ILE A 210 -19.19 10.68 5.37
C ILE A 210 -20.12 10.75 4.19
N VAL A 211 -19.93 11.75 3.33
CA VAL A 211 -20.66 11.94 2.07
C VAL A 211 -19.68 11.93 0.91
N GLN A 212 -20.10 11.34 -0.21
CA GLN A 212 -19.39 11.45 -1.46
C GLN A 212 -19.79 12.76 -2.13
N LEU A 213 -18.79 13.42 -2.72
CA LEU A 213 -18.95 14.67 -3.46
C LEU A 213 -18.61 14.45 -4.93
N ASP A 214 -19.46 14.98 -5.80
CA ASP A 214 -19.25 14.86 -7.24
C ASP A 214 -18.21 15.87 -7.70
N LEU A 215 -17.26 15.40 -8.51
CA LEU A 215 -16.22 16.22 -9.12
C LEU A 215 -16.45 16.29 -10.63
N ARG A 216 -16.25 17.47 -11.22
CA ARG A 216 -16.36 17.68 -12.67
C ARG A 216 -15.25 16.96 -13.43
N GLU A 217 -14.05 17.05 -12.90
CA GLU A 217 -12.87 16.44 -13.48
C GLU A 217 -12.86 14.93 -13.18
N HIS A 218 -12.70 14.13 -14.20
CA HIS A 218 -12.65 12.68 -14.07
C HIS A 218 -11.33 12.25 -13.43
N ILE A 219 -11.39 11.62 -12.26
CA ILE A 219 -10.22 11.06 -11.60
C ILE A 219 -9.83 9.77 -12.34
N PRO A 220 -8.60 9.65 -12.87
CA PRO A 220 -8.18 8.42 -13.54
C PRO A 220 -8.22 7.23 -12.57
N PRO A 221 -8.65 6.05 -13.03
CA PRO A 221 -8.62 4.85 -12.20
C PRO A 221 -7.18 4.49 -11.85
N ARG A 222 -7.00 3.86 -10.70
CA ARG A 222 -5.73 3.33 -10.24
C ARG A 222 -5.82 1.81 -10.11
N SER A 223 -4.68 1.16 -9.98
CA SER A 223 -4.63 -0.30 -9.87
C SER A 223 -3.82 -0.74 -8.67
N VAL A 224 -4.22 -1.88 -8.09
CA VAL A 224 -3.37 -2.67 -7.22
C VAL A 224 -2.52 -3.57 -8.07
N CYS A 225 -1.21 -3.57 -7.82
CA CYS A 225 -0.22 -4.32 -8.59
C CYS A 225 0.61 -5.22 -7.68
N LEU A 226 0.90 -6.41 -8.16
CA LEU A 226 1.91 -7.32 -7.62
C LEU A 226 3.26 -6.99 -8.24
N VAL A 227 4.28 -6.80 -7.42
CA VAL A 227 5.67 -6.57 -7.84
C VAL A 227 6.56 -7.67 -7.26
N TYR A 228 7.34 -8.32 -8.09
CA TYR A 228 8.22 -9.41 -7.68
C TYR A 228 9.45 -9.53 -8.59
N ASP A 229 10.53 -10.08 -8.02
CA ASP A 229 11.70 -10.49 -8.79
C ASP A 229 11.43 -11.87 -9.42
N HIS A 230 11.49 -11.96 -10.76
CA HIS A 230 11.26 -13.21 -11.48
C HIS A 230 12.49 -14.11 -11.53
N HIS A 231 13.66 -13.59 -11.22
CA HIS A 231 14.91 -14.36 -11.16
C HIS A 231 15.11 -15.02 -9.79
N ARG A 232 14.44 -14.50 -8.76
CA ARG A 232 14.57 -15.01 -7.41
C ARG A 232 13.66 -16.22 -7.18
N PRO A 233 14.20 -17.36 -6.75
CA PRO A 233 13.39 -18.50 -6.37
C PRO A 233 12.53 -18.13 -5.15
N LEU A 234 11.26 -18.49 -5.21
CA LEU A 234 10.34 -18.39 -4.07
C LEU A 234 10.20 -19.76 -3.41
N ASN A 235 10.04 -19.78 -2.10
CA ASN A 235 9.63 -20.96 -1.39
C ASN A 235 8.23 -21.45 -1.84
N THR A 236 7.87 -22.66 -1.49
CA THR A 236 6.62 -23.30 -1.96
C THR A 236 5.39 -22.50 -1.56
N ALA A 237 5.34 -21.97 -0.32
CA ALA A 237 4.22 -21.19 0.18
C ALA A 237 4.07 -19.84 -0.56
N ALA A 238 5.16 -19.10 -0.71
CA ALA A 238 5.16 -17.81 -1.42
C ALA A 238 4.79 -17.99 -2.91
N ARG A 239 5.28 -19.07 -3.55
CA ARG A 239 4.94 -19.40 -4.93
C ARG A 239 3.46 -19.72 -5.09
N GLU A 240 2.88 -20.53 -4.20
CA GLU A 240 1.45 -20.87 -4.21
C GLU A 240 0.59 -19.63 -4.00
N PHE A 241 0.91 -18.80 -3.01
CA PHE A 241 0.16 -17.58 -2.77
C PHE A 241 0.23 -16.60 -3.95
N ARG A 242 1.42 -16.42 -4.54
CA ARG A 242 1.60 -15.61 -5.75
C ARG A 242 0.73 -16.12 -6.91
N LEU A 243 0.69 -17.42 -7.15
CA LEU A 243 -0.15 -18.00 -8.20
C LEU A 243 -1.64 -17.70 -7.97
N ARG A 244 -2.11 -17.76 -6.73
CA ARG A 244 -3.50 -17.39 -6.40
C ARG A 244 -3.79 -15.92 -6.67
N LEU A 245 -2.87 -15.03 -6.31
CA LEU A 245 -3.01 -13.61 -6.64
C LEU A 245 -3.15 -13.39 -8.15
N LEU A 246 -2.30 -14.04 -8.96
CA LEU A 246 -2.31 -13.92 -10.41
C LEU A 246 -3.54 -14.56 -11.07
N ASN A 247 -4.06 -15.65 -10.55
CA ASN A 247 -5.25 -16.31 -11.08
C ASN A 247 -6.53 -15.52 -10.82
N THR A 248 -6.57 -14.72 -9.76
CA THR A 248 -7.73 -13.87 -9.46
C THR A 248 -7.74 -12.60 -10.32
N ALA A 249 -6.58 -12.16 -10.82
CA ALA A 249 -6.47 -11.02 -11.73
C ALA A 249 -7.02 -11.29 -13.16
N LYS A 250 -7.27 -12.56 -13.52
CA LYS A 250 -7.75 -12.97 -14.86
C LYS A 250 -9.27 -13.13 -14.95
N LYS A 251 -9.98 -12.92 -13.85
CA LYS A 251 -11.45 -12.94 -13.78
C LYS A 251 -12.00 -11.53 -13.64
#